data_d82f8bed07fe28740491562db482ffb9
#
_entry.id   d82f8bed07fe28740491562db482ffb9
#
_cell.length_a   1.000
_cell.length_b   1.000
_cell.length_c   1.000
_cell.angle_alpha   90.00
_cell.angle_beta   90.00
_cell.angle_gamma   90.00
#
_symmetry.space_group_name_H-M   'P 1'
#
loop_
_entity.id
_entity.type
_entity.pdbx_description
1 polymer ?
#
loop_
_entity_poly.entity_id
_entity_poly.type
_entity_poly.pdbx_seq_one_letter_code
_entity_poly.pdbx_strand_id
1 'polypeptide(L)'
;MAENEQKKSYLYQYRTHVRRINRIEAELDEIRAMKMHPSVVNDGMPHGYGQNDLSGYASSLDGLERELLHERYLRITSYMDISRRIKRLRSERERDVLFYRYIKGMDWWEIADRMGYCERHIHRYHGKALAHLELPKDVMECQWGK
;
A
#
# COMPACT_ATOMS: atom_id res chain seq x y z
N MET A 1 -19.42 -15.88 5.89
CA MET A 1 -19.09 -14.46 6.18
C MET A 1 -17.63 -14.25 6.58
N ALA A 2 -17.11 -15.01 7.53
CA ALA A 2 -15.71 -14.88 7.95
C ALA A 2 -14.70 -15.09 6.80
N GLU A 3 -14.94 -16.03 5.92
CA GLU A 3 -14.05 -16.31 4.78
C GLU A 3 -13.96 -15.14 3.79
N ASN A 4 -15.07 -14.48 3.48
CA ASN A 4 -15.06 -13.32 2.59
C ASN A 4 -14.32 -12.12 3.20
N GLU A 5 -14.42 -11.91 4.50
CA GLU A 5 -13.68 -10.86 5.19
C GLU A 5 -12.17 -11.14 5.21
N GLN A 6 -11.78 -12.40 5.35
CA GLN A 6 -10.38 -12.81 5.21
C GLN A 6 -9.84 -12.55 3.80
N LYS A 7 -10.63 -12.89 2.77
CA LYS A 7 -10.28 -12.64 1.38
C LYS A 7 -10.13 -11.15 1.07
N LYS A 8 -11.04 -10.33 1.57
CA LYS A 8 -10.94 -8.87 1.47
C LYS A 8 -9.70 -8.34 2.18
N SER A 9 -9.45 -8.77 3.42
CA SER A 9 -8.27 -8.37 4.19
C SER A 9 -6.98 -8.73 3.46
N TYR A 10 -6.90 -9.93 2.92
CA TYR A 10 -5.75 -10.36 2.11
C TYR A 10 -5.54 -9.47 0.89
N LEU A 11 -6.59 -9.16 0.15
CA LEU A 11 -6.52 -8.29 -1.02
C LEU A 11 -6.15 -6.84 -0.66
N TYR A 12 -6.61 -6.34 0.50
CA TYR A 12 -6.29 -4.98 0.96
C TYR A 12 -4.83 -4.80 1.40
N GLN A 13 -4.08 -5.86 1.62
CA GLN A 13 -2.66 -5.77 2.01
C GLN A 13 -1.85 -4.92 1.04
N TYR A 14 -2.08 -5.09 -0.26
CA TYR A 14 -1.40 -4.29 -1.28
C TYR A 14 -1.64 -2.79 -1.09
N ARG A 15 -2.90 -2.39 -0.88
CA ARG A 15 -3.26 -0.98 -0.65
C ARG A 15 -2.67 -0.43 0.64
N THR A 16 -2.51 -1.25 1.64
CA THR A 16 -1.86 -0.87 2.90
C THR A 16 -0.39 -0.50 2.65
N HIS A 17 0.33 -1.28 1.88
CA HIS A 17 1.72 -0.97 1.52
C HIS A 17 1.81 0.31 0.67
N VAL A 18 0.90 0.53 -0.26
CA VAL A 18 0.83 1.77 -1.05
C VAL A 18 0.65 3.00 -0.15
N ARG A 19 -0.27 2.93 0.81
CA ARG A 19 -0.49 4.03 1.77
C ARG A 19 0.73 4.30 2.65
N ARG A 20 1.40 3.25 3.12
CA ARG A 20 2.63 3.39 3.91
C ARG A 20 3.74 4.03 3.12
N ILE A 21 3.94 3.62 1.88
CA ILE A 21 4.92 4.20 0.96
C ILE A 21 4.64 5.70 0.78
N ASN A 22 3.41 6.07 0.48
CA ASN A 22 3.03 7.47 0.29
C ASN A 22 3.30 8.31 1.54
N ARG A 23 3.04 7.77 2.73
CA ARG A 23 3.33 8.45 4.00
C ARG A 23 4.82 8.63 4.22
N ILE A 24 5.63 7.60 4.00
CA ILE A 24 7.09 7.68 4.17
C ILE A 24 7.69 8.67 3.17
N GLU A 25 7.24 8.66 1.92
CA GLU A 25 7.66 9.63 0.92
C GLU A 25 7.31 11.07 1.33
N ALA A 26 6.13 11.29 1.89
CA ALA A 26 5.73 12.60 2.40
C ALA A 26 6.60 13.03 3.60
N GLU A 27 6.93 12.14 4.52
CA GLU A 27 7.86 12.41 5.62
C GLU A 27 9.26 12.76 5.11
N LEU A 28 9.76 12.04 4.10
CA LEU A 28 11.04 12.34 3.47
C LEU A 28 11.05 13.72 2.82
N ASP A 29 9.99 14.08 2.11
CA ASP A 29 9.84 15.38 1.47
C ASP A 29 9.83 16.52 2.50
N GLU A 30 9.13 16.33 3.64
CA GLU A 30 9.13 17.30 4.73
C GLU A 30 10.53 17.51 5.32
N ILE A 31 11.25 16.43 5.60
CA ILE A 31 12.61 16.52 6.16
C ILE A 31 13.57 17.19 5.18
N ARG A 32 13.47 16.86 3.89
CA ARG A 32 14.28 17.49 2.84
C ARG A 32 13.96 18.96 2.65
N ALA A 33 12.69 19.33 2.75
CA ALA A 33 12.24 20.72 2.67
C ALA A 33 12.80 21.59 3.81
N MET A 34 12.86 21.05 5.03
CA MET A 34 13.44 21.74 6.19
C MET A 34 14.91 22.08 5.98
N LYS A 35 15.68 21.24 5.30
CA LYS A 35 17.08 21.48 5.00
C LYS A 35 17.29 22.52 3.91
N MET A 36 16.38 22.69 3.00
CA MET A 36 16.49 23.64 1.88
C MET A 36 16.31 25.10 2.29
N HIS A 37 15.85 25.35 3.50
CA HIS A 37 15.76 26.70 4.08
C HIS A 37 16.75 26.83 5.25
N PRO A 38 18.07 26.90 5.01
CA PRO A 38 18.96 27.31 6.06
C PRO A 38 18.58 28.75 6.42
N SER A 39 17.99 28.95 7.57
CA SER A 39 17.96 30.26 8.18
C SER A 39 19.43 30.65 8.47
N VAL A 40 20.02 31.37 7.55
CA VAL A 40 21.28 32.00 7.74
C VAL A 40 21.03 33.14 8.76
N VAL A 41 20.91 32.76 10.00
CA VAL A 41 21.15 33.71 11.08
C VAL A 41 22.67 33.87 11.11
N ASN A 42 23.13 34.84 10.33
CA ASN A 42 24.50 35.28 10.34
C ASN A 42 24.70 36.15 11.60
N ASP A 43 24.58 35.53 12.75
CA ASP A 43 24.90 36.08 14.03
C ASP A 43 26.27 35.55 14.40
N GLY A 44 27.30 36.32 14.14
CA GLY A 44 28.74 36.02 14.26
C GLY A 44 29.24 35.32 15.53
N MET A 45 28.45 34.43 16.12
CA MET A 45 28.84 33.58 17.24
C MET A 45 28.97 32.12 16.81
N PRO A 46 30.09 31.47 17.16
CA PRO A 46 30.26 30.05 16.94
C PRO A 46 29.34 29.26 17.88
N HIS A 47 28.13 28.97 17.45
CA HIS A 47 27.28 28.04 18.17
C HIS A 47 27.69 26.61 17.76
N GLY A 48 28.28 25.86 18.70
CA GLY A 48 28.69 24.48 18.53
C GLY A 48 27.55 23.48 18.43
N TYR A 49 26.43 23.88 17.84
CA TYR A 49 25.24 23.03 17.67
C TYR A 49 25.18 22.24 16.33
N GLY A 50 26.16 22.47 15.44
CA GLY A 50 26.02 22.01 14.05
C GLY A 50 26.24 20.51 13.82
N GLN A 51 27.01 19.81 14.66
CA GLN A 51 27.38 18.41 14.38
C GLN A 51 26.36 17.37 14.87
N ASN A 52 25.75 17.61 16.02
CA ASN A 52 24.75 16.70 16.57
C ASN A 52 23.43 16.74 15.77
N ASP A 53 23.05 17.91 15.29
CA ASP A 53 21.84 18.08 14.48
C ASP A 53 21.99 17.44 13.09
N LEU A 54 23.13 17.58 12.45
CA LEU A 54 23.42 16.97 11.15
C LEU A 54 23.50 15.43 11.24
N SER A 55 24.06 14.89 12.31
CA SER A 55 24.12 13.45 12.55
C SER A 55 22.73 12.85 12.79
N GLY A 56 21.90 13.50 13.61
CA GLY A 56 20.52 13.11 13.86
C GLY A 56 19.66 13.20 12.60
N TYR A 57 19.84 14.25 11.80
CA TYR A 57 19.17 14.43 10.53
C TYR A 57 19.54 13.31 9.53
N ALA A 58 20.83 13.05 9.34
CA ALA A 58 21.32 12.01 8.45
C ALA A 58 20.85 10.60 8.87
N SER A 59 20.84 10.33 10.17
CA SER A 59 20.33 9.07 10.72
C SER A 59 18.83 8.89 10.49
N SER A 60 18.03 9.94 10.70
CA SER A 60 16.58 9.92 10.44
C SER A 60 16.27 9.71 8.96
N LEU A 61 17.01 10.39 8.09
CA LEU A 61 16.87 10.25 6.63
C LEU A 61 17.20 8.82 6.17
N ASP A 62 18.31 8.27 6.64
CA ASP A 62 18.73 6.90 6.33
C ASP A 62 17.71 5.86 6.83
N GLY A 63 17.18 6.04 8.05
CA GLY A 63 16.15 5.18 8.60
C GLY A 63 14.87 5.17 7.76
N LEU A 64 14.39 6.34 7.33
CA LEU A 64 13.21 6.46 6.47
C LEU A 64 13.45 5.89 5.07
N GLU A 65 14.62 6.08 4.50
CA GLU A 65 14.98 5.50 3.20
C GLU A 65 15.02 3.97 3.23
N ARG A 66 15.52 3.38 4.31
CA ARG A 66 15.49 1.92 4.53
C ARG A 66 14.06 1.41 4.70
N GLU A 67 13.24 2.10 5.47
CA GLU A 67 11.82 1.77 5.65
C GLU A 67 11.08 1.84 4.32
N LEU A 68 11.33 2.87 3.51
CA LEU A 68 10.75 3.02 2.17
C LEU A 68 11.13 1.85 1.26
N LEU A 69 12.39 1.47 1.24
CA LEU A 69 12.87 0.35 0.44
C LEU A 69 12.22 -0.97 0.86
N HIS A 70 12.08 -1.19 2.16
CA HIS A 70 11.42 -2.37 2.71
C HIS A 70 9.93 -2.41 2.31
N GLU A 71 9.20 -1.31 2.44
CA GLU A 71 7.78 -1.23 2.05
C GLU A 71 7.59 -1.39 0.54
N ARG A 72 8.50 -0.87 -0.28
CA ARG A 72 8.49 -1.11 -1.73
C ARG A 72 8.67 -2.58 -2.07
N TYR A 73 9.56 -3.27 -1.37
CA TYR A 73 9.74 -4.71 -1.53
C TYR A 73 8.46 -5.47 -1.16
N LEU A 74 7.85 -5.17 -0.03
CA LEU A 74 6.59 -5.78 0.41
C LEU A 74 5.45 -5.49 -0.57
N ARG A 75 5.39 -4.29 -1.12
CA ARG A 75 4.42 -3.94 -2.16
C ARG A 75 4.56 -4.81 -3.41
N ILE A 76 5.78 -5.00 -3.88
CA ILE A 76 6.06 -5.82 -5.07
C ILE A 76 5.68 -7.28 -4.83
N THR A 77 6.09 -7.86 -3.71
CA THR A 77 5.80 -9.25 -3.37
C THR A 77 4.30 -9.48 -3.18
N SER A 78 3.61 -8.56 -2.52
CA SER A 78 2.16 -8.59 -2.35
C SER A 78 1.43 -8.50 -3.70
N TYR A 79 1.85 -7.58 -4.57
CA TYR A 79 1.31 -7.47 -5.92
C TYR A 79 1.46 -8.77 -6.72
N MET A 80 2.65 -9.35 -6.72
CA MET A 80 2.93 -10.57 -7.47
C MET A 80 2.04 -11.73 -7.00
N ASP A 81 1.86 -11.90 -5.70
CA ASP A 81 1.05 -12.97 -5.15
C ASP A 81 -0.44 -12.75 -5.43
N ILE A 82 -0.97 -11.57 -5.14
CA ILE A 82 -2.39 -11.21 -5.39
C ILE A 82 -2.71 -11.29 -6.87
N SER A 83 -1.86 -10.72 -7.73
CA SER A 83 -2.04 -10.74 -9.18
C SER A 83 -2.10 -12.16 -9.73
N ARG A 84 -1.23 -13.04 -9.26
CA ARG A 84 -1.23 -14.45 -9.65
C ARG A 84 -2.54 -15.14 -9.30
N ARG A 85 -3.10 -14.86 -8.12
CA ARG A 85 -4.36 -15.44 -7.67
C ARG A 85 -5.55 -14.90 -8.45
N ILE A 86 -5.59 -13.60 -8.70
CA ILE A 86 -6.62 -12.96 -9.53
C ILE A 86 -6.61 -13.58 -10.94
N LYS A 87 -5.44 -13.78 -11.53
CA LYS A 87 -5.31 -14.38 -12.87
C LYS A 87 -5.81 -15.82 -12.97
N ARG A 88 -5.91 -16.53 -11.86
CA ARG A 88 -6.50 -17.90 -11.83
C ARG A 88 -8.01 -17.91 -11.96
N LEU A 89 -8.67 -16.79 -11.73
CA LEU A 89 -10.12 -16.70 -11.93
C LEU A 89 -10.47 -16.89 -13.41
N ARG A 90 -11.52 -17.65 -13.66
CA ARG A 90 -11.96 -17.96 -15.05
C ARG A 90 -12.65 -16.78 -15.72
N SER A 91 -13.45 -16.03 -14.97
CA SER A 91 -14.19 -14.89 -15.48
C SER A 91 -13.32 -13.65 -15.59
N GLU A 92 -13.23 -13.07 -16.78
CA GLU A 92 -12.53 -11.81 -17.02
C GLU A 92 -13.13 -10.66 -16.21
N ARG A 93 -14.46 -10.62 -16.11
CA ARG A 93 -15.18 -9.59 -15.34
C ARG A 93 -14.86 -9.65 -13.84
N GLU A 94 -14.77 -10.86 -13.29
CA GLU A 94 -14.36 -11.06 -11.90
C GLU A 94 -12.91 -10.61 -11.68
N ARG A 95 -12.00 -10.94 -12.59
CA ARG A 95 -10.60 -10.47 -12.53
C ARG A 95 -10.50 -8.95 -12.56
N ASP A 96 -11.24 -8.32 -13.47
CA ASP A 96 -11.22 -6.87 -13.64
C ASP A 96 -11.75 -6.14 -12.40
N VAL A 97 -12.85 -6.60 -11.81
CA VAL A 97 -13.42 -6.02 -10.59
C VAL A 97 -12.43 -6.08 -9.44
N LEU A 98 -11.78 -7.21 -9.21
CA LEU A 98 -10.77 -7.34 -8.14
C LEU A 98 -9.55 -6.47 -8.43
N PHE A 99 -9.09 -6.43 -9.66
CA PHE A 99 -7.96 -5.59 -10.05
C PHE A 99 -8.24 -4.09 -9.81
N TYR A 100 -9.36 -3.59 -10.32
CA TYR A 100 -9.70 -2.17 -10.16
C TYR A 100 -9.96 -1.80 -8.71
N ARG A 101 -10.62 -2.66 -7.95
CA ARG A 101 -10.94 -2.39 -6.55
C ARG A 101 -9.71 -2.42 -5.64
N TYR A 102 -8.90 -3.49 -5.72
CA TYR A 102 -7.85 -3.77 -4.75
C TYR A 102 -6.45 -3.35 -5.20
N ILE A 103 -6.17 -3.38 -6.48
CA ILE A 103 -4.87 -2.92 -7.00
C ILE A 103 -4.92 -1.43 -7.33
N LYS A 104 -5.90 -0.99 -8.10
CA LYS A 104 -6.06 0.42 -8.48
C LYS A 104 -6.68 1.27 -7.36
N GLY A 105 -7.40 0.67 -6.42
CA GLY A 105 -8.05 1.38 -5.33
C GLY A 105 -9.21 2.25 -5.75
N MET A 106 -9.91 1.86 -6.81
CA MET A 106 -11.05 2.60 -7.35
C MET A 106 -12.30 2.42 -6.49
N ASP A 107 -13.14 3.44 -6.44
CA ASP A 107 -14.46 3.37 -5.83
C ASP A 107 -15.42 2.55 -6.71
N TRP A 108 -16.50 2.06 -6.11
CA TRP A 108 -17.46 1.20 -6.81
C TRP A 108 -18.09 1.89 -8.02
N TRP A 109 -18.41 3.18 -7.91
CA TRP A 109 -18.97 3.95 -9.02
C TRP A 109 -17.97 4.15 -10.16
N GLU A 110 -16.69 4.33 -9.84
CA GLU A 110 -15.62 4.45 -10.84
C GLU A 110 -15.44 3.15 -11.62
N ILE A 111 -15.49 2.02 -10.92
CA ILE A 111 -15.40 0.68 -11.54
C ILE A 111 -16.61 0.45 -12.45
N ALA A 112 -17.80 0.79 -11.97
CA ALA A 112 -19.04 0.68 -12.75
C ALA A 112 -18.97 1.48 -14.05
N ASP A 113 -18.54 2.73 -13.96
CA ASP A 113 -18.35 3.62 -15.11
C ASP A 113 -17.32 3.04 -16.09
N ARG A 114 -16.18 2.60 -15.59
CA ARG A 114 -15.10 2.07 -16.42
C ARG A 114 -15.45 0.77 -17.13
N MET A 115 -16.17 -0.13 -16.47
CA MET A 115 -16.55 -1.42 -17.03
C MET A 115 -17.87 -1.38 -17.83
N GLY A 116 -18.61 -0.28 -17.78
CA GLY A 116 -19.88 -0.12 -18.46
C GLY A 116 -21.04 -0.91 -17.85
N TYR A 117 -21.01 -1.12 -16.53
CA TYR A 117 -22.07 -1.77 -15.77
C TYR A 117 -22.62 -0.84 -14.69
N CYS A 118 -23.81 -1.14 -14.17
CA CYS A 118 -24.29 -0.47 -12.97
C CYS A 118 -23.59 -1.04 -11.72
N GLU A 119 -23.55 -0.26 -10.64
CA GLU A 119 -22.88 -0.66 -9.39
C GLU A 119 -23.42 -1.99 -8.83
N ARG A 120 -24.70 -2.26 -8.98
CA ARG A 120 -25.32 -3.52 -8.55
C ARG A 120 -24.70 -4.74 -9.23
N HIS A 121 -24.41 -4.64 -10.53
CA HIS A 121 -23.71 -5.70 -11.27
C HIS A 121 -22.26 -5.83 -10.80
N ILE A 122 -21.59 -4.72 -10.55
CA ILE A 122 -20.20 -4.72 -10.03
C ILE A 122 -20.14 -5.44 -8.68
N HIS A 123 -21.05 -5.14 -7.76
CA HIS A 123 -21.14 -5.84 -6.47
C HIS A 123 -21.40 -7.33 -6.62
N ARG A 124 -22.22 -7.70 -7.59
CA ARG A 124 -22.48 -9.12 -7.91
C ARG A 124 -21.21 -9.82 -8.42
N TYR A 125 -20.48 -9.21 -9.33
CA TYR A 125 -19.21 -9.76 -9.82
C TYR A 125 -18.16 -9.83 -8.72
N HIS A 126 -18.11 -8.82 -7.85
CA HIS A 126 -17.23 -8.83 -6.69
C HIS A 126 -17.52 -10.01 -5.74
N GLY A 127 -18.78 -10.23 -5.41
CA GLY A 127 -19.20 -11.37 -4.59
C GLY A 127 -18.82 -12.71 -5.19
N LYS A 128 -19.04 -12.90 -6.50
CA LYS A 128 -18.62 -14.10 -7.22
C LYS A 128 -17.11 -14.26 -7.26
N ALA A 129 -16.38 -13.17 -7.50
CA ALA A 129 -14.94 -13.17 -7.52
C ALA A 129 -14.35 -13.61 -6.18
N LEU A 130 -14.87 -13.09 -5.07
CA LEU A 130 -14.47 -13.53 -3.73
C LEU A 130 -14.78 -15.01 -3.48
N ALA A 131 -15.95 -15.48 -3.94
CA ALA A 131 -16.31 -16.90 -3.81
C ALA A 131 -15.34 -17.82 -4.55
N HIS A 132 -14.85 -17.40 -5.71
CA HIS A 132 -13.93 -18.19 -6.54
C HIS A 132 -12.45 -17.97 -6.22
N LEU A 133 -12.11 -16.93 -5.47
CA LEU A 133 -10.72 -16.63 -5.10
C LEU A 133 -10.21 -17.61 -4.06
N GLU A 134 -9.03 -18.17 -4.33
CA GLU A 134 -8.35 -19.07 -3.40
C GLU A 134 -7.28 -18.32 -2.61
N LEU A 135 -7.33 -18.43 -1.28
CA LEU A 135 -6.30 -17.89 -0.39
C LEU A 135 -5.07 -18.79 -0.29
N PRO A 136 -3.89 -18.23 0.05
CA PRO A 136 -2.74 -19.03 0.42
C PRO A 136 -3.06 -19.90 1.65
N LYS A 137 -2.53 -21.12 1.67
CA LYS A 137 -2.73 -22.04 2.80
C LYS A 137 -2.22 -21.45 4.12
N ASP A 138 -1.13 -20.70 4.06
CA ASP A 138 -0.51 -20.06 5.23
C ASP A 138 -1.43 -19.04 5.92
N VAL A 139 -2.28 -18.36 5.17
CA VAL A 139 -3.24 -17.40 5.73
C VAL A 139 -4.40 -18.13 6.42
N MET A 140 -4.74 -19.33 5.95
CA MET A 140 -5.77 -20.16 6.56
C MET A 140 -5.30 -20.81 7.88
N GLU A 141 -4.03 -21.15 7.99
CA GLU A 141 -3.47 -21.84 9.18
C GLU A 141 -3.21 -20.91 10.36
N CYS A 142 -2.90 -19.63 10.12
CA CYS A 142 -2.62 -18.66 11.20
C CYS A 142 -3.79 -18.35 12.13
N GLN A 143 -5.02 -18.75 11.83
CA GLN A 143 -6.19 -18.48 12.66
C GLN A 143 -6.65 -19.64 13.54
N TRP A 144 -6.10 -20.83 13.34
CA TRP A 144 -6.49 -22.02 14.12
C TRP A 144 -5.44 -22.47 15.14
N GLY A 145 -4.35 -21.71 15.27
CA GLY A 145 -3.22 -22.02 16.14
C GLY A 145 -3.21 -21.27 17.48
N LYS A 146 -4.39 -21.14 18.13
CA LYS A 146 -4.44 -20.79 19.57
C LYS A 146 -5.69 -21.35 20.21
#